data_2fca30c8d6085b0b8713b9c1734857c4
#
_entry.id   2fca30c8d6085b0b8713b9c1734857c4
#
_cell.length_a   1.000
_cell.length_b   1.000
_cell.length_c   1.000
_cell.angle_alpha   90.00
_cell.angle_beta   90.00
_cell.angle_gamma   90.00
#
_symmetry.space_group_name_H-M   'P 1'
#
loop_
_entity.id
_entity.type
_entity.pdbx_description
1 polymer ?
#
loop_
_entity_poly.entity_id
_entity_poly.type
_entity_poly.pdbx_seq_one_letter_code
_entity_poly.pdbx_strand_id
1 'polypeptide(L)'
;MIRRTLIAAMATVLITMFTAGTAAAAPQTTTSHEHGLVETFVDVVPTCDNSAPAPYTITTTSNLVEHETVFADGRVHATFTQTGKFVAVPLSDPSLPSYTGRFTTWGNFNQNSDSVVNSTFTFSVSGTGSDGSTFRVNQVEHFNQRPDGSVNEFFHCH
;
A
#
# COMPACT_ATOMS: atom_id res chain seq x y z
N MET A 1 -11.70 -3.51 14.22
CA MET A 1 -12.35 -3.82 12.94
C MET A 1 -12.11 -2.74 11.86
N ILE A 2 -11.10 -1.86 12.01
CA ILE A 2 -10.83 -0.73 11.10
C ILE A 2 -9.67 -1.05 10.11
N ARG A 3 -9.00 -2.20 10.26
CA ARG A 3 -7.81 -2.60 9.47
C ARG A 3 -8.04 -2.96 7.99
N ARG A 4 -9.28 -2.86 7.48
CA ARG A 4 -9.59 -3.32 6.10
C ARG A 4 -9.52 -2.24 5.02
N THR A 5 -9.27 -0.99 5.37
CA THR A 5 -9.44 0.12 4.41
C THR A 5 -8.16 0.43 3.62
N LEU A 6 -6.97 0.14 4.13
CA LEU A 6 -5.70 0.39 3.43
C LEU A 6 -5.50 -0.45 2.16
N ILE A 7 -6.06 -1.67 2.13
CA ILE A 7 -5.93 -2.59 0.98
C ILE A 7 -6.84 -2.16 -0.17
N ALA A 8 -7.95 -1.48 0.11
CA ALA A 8 -8.93 -1.11 -0.91
C ALA A 8 -8.51 0.07 -1.79
N ALA A 9 -7.65 0.96 -1.31
CA ALA A 9 -7.23 2.13 -2.07
C ALA A 9 -6.18 1.83 -3.16
N MET A 10 -5.40 0.76 -3.00
CA MET A 10 -4.39 0.34 -3.99
C MET A 10 -4.93 -0.56 -5.12
N ALA A 11 -6.14 -1.11 -4.99
CA ALA A 11 -6.69 -2.07 -5.96
C ALA A 11 -7.38 -1.43 -7.17
N THR A 12 -7.41 -0.10 -7.31
CA THR A 12 -8.15 0.58 -8.39
C THR A 12 -7.29 0.87 -9.63
N VAL A 13 -6.08 0.31 -9.74
CA VAL A 13 -5.25 0.46 -10.95
C VAL A 13 -5.67 -0.54 -12.02
N LEU A 14 -6.38 -0.03 -12.99
CA LEU A 14 -6.58 -0.44 -14.38
C LEU A 14 -6.39 -1.91 -14.77
N ILE A 15 -7.50 -2.64 -14.80
CA ILE A 15 -7.61 -3.82 -15.67
C ILE A 15 -8.09 -3.33 -17.05
N THR A 16 -7.17 -3.03 -17.95
CA THR A 16 -7.46 -2.92 -19.39
C THR A 16 -7.48 -4.32 -20.00
N MET A 17 -8.66 -4.87 -20.22
CA MET A 17 -8.81 -6.17 -20.89
C MET A 17 -8.43 -6.05 -22.37
N PHE A 18 -7.34 -6.66 -22.77
CA PHE A 18 -7.04 -6.96 -24.17
C PHE A 18 -7.50 -8.38 -24.49
N THR A 19 -8.45 -8.49 -25.41
CA THR A 19 -8.79 -9.77 -26.05
C THR A 19 -7.81 -10.03 -27.19
N ALA A 20 -6.90 -10.99 -27.04
CA ALA A 20 -6.00 -11.42 -28.08
C ALA A 20 -6.09 -12.94 -28.31
N GLY A 21 -6.04 -13.31 -29.58
CA GLY A 21 -6.21 -14.67 -30.08
C GLY A 21 -5.06 -15.64 -29.70
N THR A 22 -5.31 -16.91 -29.93
CA THR A 22 -4.64 -18.13 -29.50
C THR A 22 -3.22 -18.39 -30.03
N ALA A 23 -2.29 -17.46 -29.92
CA ALA A 23 -0.87 -17.78 -29.88
C ALA A 23 -0.43 -17.57 -28.42
N ALA A 24 0.36 -18.48 -27.85
CA ALA A 24 0.91 -18.28 -26.52
C ALA A 24 1.71 -16.97 -26.52
N ALA A 25 1.06 -15.89 -26.11
CA ALA A 25 1.66 -14.57 -26.09
C ALA A 25 2.80 -14.56 -25.09
N ALA A 26 3.94 -13.99 -25.46
CA ALA A 26 5.02 -13.77 -24.52
C ALA A 26 4.52 -12.88 -23.34
N PRO A 27 5.06 -13.05 -22.13
CA PRO A 27 4.73 -12.18 -21.02
C PRO A 27 4.95 -10.71 -21.40
N GLN A 28 4.00 -9.85 -21.04
CA GLN A 28 4.10 -8.43 -21.31
C GLN A 28 4.46 -7.71 -20.00
N THR A 29 5.57 -6.97 -20.03
CA THR A 29 6.00 -6.16 -18.89
C THR A 29 5.81 -4.69 -19.22
N THR A 30 5.14 -3.98 -18.33
CA THR A 30 4.96 -2.52 -18.35
C THR A 30 5.65 -1.90 -17.15
N THR A 31 6.18 -0.69 -17.35
CA THR A 31 6.69 0.14 -16.26
C THR A 31 5.94 1.45 -16.29
N SER A 32 5.37 1.83 -15.17
CA SER A 32 4.72 3.13 -14.97
C SER A 32 5.49 3.99 -13.98
N HIS A 33 5.44 5.29 -14.19
CA HIS A 33 6.01 6.29 -13.31
C HIS A 33 4.96 7.37 -13.07
N GLU A 34 4.59 7.57 -11.81
CA GLU A 34 3.71 8.66 -11.41
C GLU A 34 4.47 9.64 -10.51
N HIS A 35 4.29 10.93 -10.77
CA HIS A 35 4.96 11.99 -10.03
C HIS A 35 3.95 12.94 -9.42
N GLY A 36 4.18 13.30 -8.16
CA GLY A 36 3.34 14.26 -7.47
C GLY A 36 1.91 13.76 -7.23
N LEU A 37 1.74 12.44 -7.12
CA LEU A 37 0.46 11.83 -6.76
C LEU A 37 -0.01 12.34 -5.40
N VAL A 38 -1.19 12.97 -5.36
CA VAL A 38 -1.80 13.47 -4.12
C VAL A 38 -2.97 12.59 -3.74
N GLU A 39 -2.92 12.03 -2.56
CA GLU A 39 -3.97 11.17 -2.00
C GLU A 39 -4.39 11.69 -0.63
N THR A 40 -5.68 11.60 -0.32
CA THR A 40 -6.20 11.95 1.01
C THR A 40 -7.11 10.82 1.48
N PHE A 41 -6.85 10.32 2.67
CA PHE A 41 -7.60 9.22 3.28
C PHE A 41 -7.64 9.37 4.80
N VAL A 42 -8.49 8.59 5.44
CA VAL A 42 -8.56 8.51 6.91
C VAL A 42 -7.89 7.23 7.35
N ASP A 43 -6.89 7.37 8.20
CA ASP A 43 -6.18 6.25 8.80
C ASP A 43 -5.56 6.68 10.15
N VAL A 44 -4.83 5.76 10.77
CA VAL A 44 -4.10 6.00 12.01
C VAL A 44 -2.63 6.31 11.69
N VAL A 45 -2.03 7.22 12.44
CA VAL A 45 -0.56 7.37 12.39
C VAL A 45 0.02 6.08 13.00
N PRO A 46 0.86 5.35 12.25
CA PRO A 46 1.32 4.04 12.69
C PRO A 46 2.19 4.18 13.95
N THR A 47 1.84 3.43 14.96
CA THR A 47 2.63 3.23 16.18
C THR A 47 2.79 1.73 16.42
N CYS A 48 3.94 1.31 16.95
CA CYS A 48 4.18 -0.11 17.29
C CYS A 48 3.92 -0.42 18.77
N ASP A 49 3.28 0.48 19.49
CA ASP A 49 3.15 0.41 20.96
C ASP A 49 1.83 -0.20 21.47
N ASN A 50 0.99 -0.73 20.56
CA ASN A 50 -0.35 -1.25 20.86
C ASN A 50 -1.32 -0.23 21.53
N SER A 51 -1.00 1.05 21.54
CA SER A 51 -1.94 2.08 21.98
C SER A 51 -3.17 2.09 21.07
N ALA A 52 -4.32 2.51 21.62
CA ALA A 52 -5.52 2.67 20.81
C ALA A 52 -5.31 3.86 19.85
N PRO A 53 -5.15 3.61 18.56
CA PRO A 53 -4.76 4.68 17.64
C PRO A 53 -5.95 5.61 17.37
N ALA A 54 -5.69 6.92 17.44
CA ALA A 54 -6.66 7.91 17.01
C ALA A 54 -6.69 8.01 15.48
N PRO A 55 -7.85 8.29 14.87
CA PRO A 55 -7.94 8.49 13.43
C PRO A 55 -7.46 9.89 13.02
N TYR A 56 -6.75 9.95 11.91
CA TYR A 56 -6.25 11.16 11.26
C TYR A 56 -6.75 11.24 9.82
N THR A 57 -6.96 12.44 9.34
CA THR A 57 -6.99 12.71 7.90
C THR A 57 -5.54 12.84 7.43
N ILE A 58 -5.11 11.94 6.58
CA ILE A 58 -3.73 11.89 6.06
C ILE A 58 -3.76 12.32 4.60
N THR A 59 -2.97 13.33 4.26
CA THR A 59 -2.72 13.73 2.87
C THR A 59 -1.28 13.42 2.52
N THR A 60 -1.08 12.65 1.47
CA THR A 60 0.24 12.31 0.93
C THR A 60 0.51 13.03 -0.37
N THR A 61 1.79 13.27 -0.64
CA THR A 61 2.30 13.67 -1.97
C THR A 61 3.50 12.79 -2.27
N SER A 62 3.41 11.99 -3.32
CA SER A 62 4.36 10.92 -3.57
C SER A 62 4.75 10.76 -5.04
N ASN A 63 5.79 9.96 -5.25
CA ASN A 63 6.16 9.41 -6.54
C ASN A 63 6.07 7.89 -6.46
N LEU A 64 5.50 7.27 -7.47
CA LEU A 64 5.32 5.84 -7.61
C LEU A 64 6.07 5.34 -8.84
N VAL A 65 6.76 4.23 -8.69
CA VAL A 65 7.29 3.42 -9.80
C VAL A 65 6.71 2.03 -9.65
N GLU A 66 6.11 1.53 -10.70
CA GLU A 66 5.52 0.21 -10.75
C GLU A 66 6.02 -0.56 -11.97
N HIS A 67 6.31 -1.85 -11.79
CA HIS A 67 6.60 -2.80 -12.85
C HIS A 67 5.56 -3.91 -12.76
N GLU A 68 4.80 -4.07 -13.83
CA GLU A 68 3.78 -5.13 -13.94
C GLU A 68 4.12 -6.06 -15.08
N THR A 69 4.04 -7.35 -14.83
CA THR A 69 4.17 -8.41 -15.84
C THR A 69 2.89 -9.23 -15.87
N VAL A 70 2.23 -9.23 -17.02
CA VAL A 70 1.05 -10.05 -17.29
C VAL A 70 1.46 -11.22 -18.16
N PHE A 71 1.16 -12.43 -17.70
CA PHE A 71 1.45 -13.68 -18.39
C PHE A 71 0.26 -14.11 -19.26
N ALA A 72 0.54 -14.89 -20.31
CA ALA A 72 -0.48 -15.38 -21.24
C ALA A 72 -1.58 -16.23 -20.56
N ASP A 73 -1.30 -16.84 -19.44
CA ASP A 73 -2.23 -17.65 -18.64
C ASP A 73 -3.03 -16.82 -17.61
N GLY A 74 -2.93 -15.50 -17.67
CA GLY A 74 -3.64 -14.58 -16.78
C GLY A 74 -2.97 -14.35 -15.42
N ARG A 75 -1.81 -14.92 -15.15
CA ARG A 75 -1.03 -14.57 -13.96
C ARG A 75 -0.51 -13.14 -14.06
N VAL A 76 -0.44 -12.49 -12.91
CA VAL A 76 0.13 -11.14 -12.79
C VAL A 76 1.23 -11.16 -11.73
N HIS A 77 2.34 -10.52 -12.07
CA HIS A 77 3.39 -10.19 -11.13
C HIS A 77 3.66 -8.70 -11.18
N ALA A 78 3.52 -8.01 -10.05
CA ALA A 78 3.82 -6.59 -9.95
C ALA A 78 4.79 -6.33 -8.81
N THR A 79 5.67 -5.35 -9.02
CA THR A 79 6.52 -4.77 -7.96
C THR A 79 6.37 -3.27 -8.00
N PHE A 80 6.43 -2.64 -6.84
CA PHE A 80 6.30 -1.19 -6.77
C PHE A 80 7.21 -0.59 -5.70
N THR A 81 7.53 0.69 -5.88
CA THR A 81 8.15 1.55 -4.87
C THR A 81 7.46 2.90 -4.92
N GLN A 82 6.98 3.35 -3.76
CA GLN A 82 6.38 4.66 -3.59
C GLN A 82 7.12 5.41 -2.49
N THR A 83 7.51 6.65 -2.77
CA THR A 83 8.17 7.52 -1.80
C THR A 83 7.47 8.85 -1.74
N GLY A 84 7.30 9.40 -0.56
CA GLY A 84 6.57 10.65 -0.43
C GLY A 84 6.70 11.35 0.90
N LYS A 85 5.94 12.42 1.00
CA LYS A 85 5.70 13.18 2.22
C LYS A 85 4.25 13.03 2.62
N PHE A 86 3.97 13.21 3.90
CA PHE A 86 2.60 13.23 4.41
C PHE A 86 2.38 14.38 5.38
N VAL A 87 1.11 14.75 5.48
CA VAL A 87 0.55 15.56 6.56
C VAL A 87 -0.61 14.78 7.16
N ALA A 88 -0.61 14.60 8.47
CA ALA A 88 -1.68 13.93 9.20
C ALA A 88 -2.30 14.91 10.20
N VAL A 89 -3.60 15.13 10.10
CA VAL A 89 -4.36 16.03 10.97
C VAL A 89 -5.36 15.20 11.76
N PRO A 90 -5.46 15.35 13.09
CA PRO A 90 -6.42 14.61 13.89
C PRO A 90 -7.85 14.80 13.37
N LEU A 91 -8.60 13.71 13.24
CA LEU A 91 -9.96 13.75 12.68
C LEU A 91 -10.99 14.26 13.71
N SER A 92 -10.87 13.86 14.96
CA SER A 92 -11.92 14.07 15.97
C SER A 92 -11.46 14.79 17.23
N ASP A 93 -10.18 14.72 17.57
CA ASP A 93 -9.62 15.30 18.79
C ASP A 93 -8.54 16.35 18.44
N PRO A 94 -8.87 17.65 18.45
CA PRO A 94 -7.92 18.70 18.10
C PRO A 94 -6.82 18.91 19.15
N SER A 95 -6.89 18.27 20.31
CA SER A 95 -5.82 18.30 21.31
C SER A 95 -4.63 17.39 20.95
N LEU A 96 -4.83 16.46 20.02
CA LEU A 96 -3.76 15.61 19.53
C LEU A 96 -2.85 16.37 18.56
N PRO A 97 -1.54 16.05 18.53
CA PRO A 97 -0.63 16.69 17.59
C PRO A 97 -0.95 16.33 16.14
N SER A 98 -0.82 17.28 15.22
CA SER A 98 -0.72 16.98 13.80
C SER A 98 0.71 16.56 13.47
N TYR A 99 0.87 15.68 12.48
CA TYR A 99 2.17 15.16 12.08
C TYR A 99 2.51 15.52 10.65
N THR A 100 3.79 15.75 10.40
CA THR A 100 4.37 15.85 9.06
C THR A 100 5.56 14.93 8.95
N GLY A 101 5.78 14.36 7.77
CA GLY A 101 6.90 13.44 7.64
C GLY A 101 7.10 12.90 6.24
N ARG A 102 7.82 11.79 6.20
CA ARG A 102 8.16 11.07 4.96
C ARG A 102 7.85 9.60 5.11
N PHE A 103 7.53 8.97 4.00
CA PHE A 103 7.35 7.54 3.93
C PHE A 103 8.01 6.96 2.69
N THR A 104 8.31 5.68 2.77
CA THR A 104 8.67 4.83 1.65
C THR A 104 7.92 3.53 1.82
N THR A 105 7.22 3.09 0.80
CA THR A 105 6.65 1.75 0.72
C THR A 105 7.16 1.06 -0.52
N TRP A 106 7.42 -0.23 -0.42
CA TRP A 106 7.78 -1.07 -1.55
C TRP A 106 7.26 -2.47 -1.32
N GLY A 107 6.99 -3.15 -2.38
CA GLY A 107 6.43 -4.47 -2.26
C GLY A 107 6.25 -5.16 -3.58
N ASN A 108 5.62 -6.32 -3.48
CA ASN A 108 5.23 -7.12 -4.62
C ASN A 108 3.81 -7.63 -4.45
N PHE A 109 3.21 -7.92 -5.59
CA PHE A 109 1.91 -8.53 -5.70
C PHE A 109 2.01 -9.63 -6.75
N ASN A 110 1.52 -10.81 -6.41
CA ASN A 110 1.43 -11.93 -7.32
C ASN A 110 0.00 -12.46 -7.29
N GLN A 111 -0.57 -12.62 -8.46
CA GLN A 111 -1.86 -13.28 -8.65
C GLN A 111 -1.69 -14.40 -9.65
N ASN A 112 -2.14 -15.59 -9.32
CA ASN A 112 -2.19 -16.70 -10.28
C ASN A 112 -3.58 -16.81 -10.92
N SER A 113 -3.68 -17.70 -11.93
CA SER A 113 -4.94 -17.95 -12.65
C SER A 113 -6.07 -18.47 -11.76
N ASP A 114 -5.76 -19.05 -10.61
CA ASP A 114 -6.72 -19.64 -9.68
C ASP A 114 -7.17 -18.66 -8.58
N SER A 115 -6.94 -17.37 -8.80
CA SER A 115 -7.26 -16.29 -7.83
C SER A 115 -6.48 -16.37 -6.50
N VAL A 116 -5.37 -17.12 -6.46
CA VAL A 116 -4.44 -17.02 -5.33
C VAL A 116 -3.70 -15.70 -5.43
N VAL A 117 -3.78 -14.92 -4.36
CA VAL A 117 -3.06 -13.66 -4.25
C VAL A 117 -2.00 -13.79 -3.16
N ASN A 118 -0.79 -13.39 -3.49
CA ASN A 118 0.30 -13.28 -2.53
C ASN A 118 0.93 -11.91 -2.67
N SER A 119 1.06 -11.20 -1.57
CA SER A 119 1.70 -9.89 -1.55
C SER A 119 2.57 -9.72 -0.30
N THR A 120 3.60 -8.94 -0.46
CA THR A 120 4.48 -8.50 0.62
C THR A 120 4.69 -7.02 0.47
N PHE A 121 4.40 -6.27 1.53
CA PHE A 121 4.61 -4.84 1.60
C PHE A 121 5.57 -4.52 2.74
N THR A 122 6.48 -3.62 2.47
CA THR A 122 7.31 -3.00 3.50
C THR A 122 7.02 -1.51 3.51
N PHE A 123 6.76 -0.97 4.68
CA PHE A 123 6.46 0.42 4.89
C PHE A 123 7.40 1.01 5.93
N SER A 124 8.10 2.07 5.57
CA SER A 124 8.95 2.84 6.47
C SER A 124 8.43 4.27 6.54
N VAL A 125 8.13 4.75 7.73
CA VAL A 125 7.60 6.08 7.95
C VAL A 125 8.31 6.77 9.11
N SER A 126 8.54 8.06 8.97
CA SER A 126 9.04 8.91 10.06
C SER A 126 8.37 10.28 10.02
N GLY A 127 8.08 10.82 11.17
CA GLY A 127 7.39 12.09 11.27
C GLY A 127 7.69 12.86 12.54
N THR A 128 7.30 14.13 12.52
CA THR A 128 7.40 15.07 13.64
C THR A 128 6.02 15.64 13.92
N GLY A 129 5.61 15.59 15.17
CA GLY A 129 4.39 16.20 15.68
C GLY A 129 4.50 17.71 15.87
N SER A 130 3.36 18.39 15.84
CA SER A 130 3.26 19.83 16.16
C SER A 130 3.64 20.15 17.61
N ASP A 131 3.67 19.16 18.47
CA ASP A 131 4.13 19.20 19.86
C ASP A 131 5.64 18.93 20.03
N GLY A 132 6.35 18.69 18.92
CA GLY A 132 7.77 18.34 18.91
C GLY A 132 8.05 16.84 19.09
N SER A 133 7.04 16.01 19.28
CA SER A 133 7.20 14.56 19.30
C SER A 133 7.71 14.04 17.95
N THR A 134 8.43 12.92 17.98
CA THR A 134 8.91 12.26 16.76
C THR A 134 8.59 10.79 16.78
N PHE A 135 8.37 10.20 15.63
CA PHE A 135 8.21 8.76 15.50
C PHE A 135 8.95 8.22 14.28
N ARG A 136 9.30 6.96 14.35
CA ARG A 136 9.81 6.18 13.24
C ARG A 136 9.32 4.75 13.38
N VAL A 137 8.74 4.24 12.31
CA VAL A 137 8.14 2.91 12.28
C VAL A 137 8.54 2.22 10.99
N ASN A 138 8.88 0.94 11.10
CA ASN A 138 9.04 0.04 9.97
C ASN A 138 8.05 -1.11 10.14
N GLN A 139 7.30 -1.39 9.09
CA GLN A 139 6.28 -2.43 9.07
C GLN A 139 6.53 -3.35 7.89
N VAL A 140 6.29 -4.64 8.10
CA VAL A 140 6.23 -5.65 7.04
C VAL A 140 4.88 -6.34 7.14
N GLU A 141 4.20 -6.40 6.03
CA GLU A 141 2.91 -7.07 5.90
C GLU A 141 3.00 -8.14 4.81
N HIS A 142 2.58 -9.34 5.13
CA HIS A 142 2.39 -10.43 4.19
C HIS A 142 0.91 -10.76 4.11
N PHE A 143 0.40 -10.80 2.91
CA PHE A 143 -0.96 -11.19 2.62
C PHE A 143 -0.94 -12.40 1.68
N ASN A 144 -1.71 -13.41 2.03
CA ASN A 144 -1.91 -14.58 1.19
C ASN A 144 -3.39 -14.95 1.18
N GLN A 145 -4.01 -14.90 0.01
CA GLN A 145 -5.37 -15.38 -0.21
C GLN A 145 -5.31 -16.72 -0.97
N ARG A 146 -6.00 -17.72 -0.45
CA ARG A 146 -6.12 -19.05 -1.05
C ARG A 146 -7.30 -19.12 -2.03
N PRO A 147 -7.38 -20.18 -2.87
CA PRO A 147 -8.49 -20.35 -3.83
C PRO A 147 -9.86 -20.43 -3.16
N ASP A 148 -9.95 -20.90 -1.92
CA ASP A 148 -11.17 -20.98 -1.13
C ASP A 148 -11.60 -19.63 -0.53
N GLY A 149 -10.86 -18.54 -0.83
CA GLY A 149 -11.10 -17.19 -0.30
C GLY A 149 -10.57 -17.00 1.11
N SER A 150 -10.00 -18.01 1.76
CA SER A 150 -9.38 -17.82 3.07
C SER A 150 -8.14 -16.96 2.97
N VAL A 151 -7.96 -16.08 3.95
CA VAL A 151 -6.85 -15.12 4.01
C VAL A 151 -5.95 -15.47 5.19
N ASN A 152 -4.64 -15.48 4.93
CA ASN A 152 -3.62 -15.48 5.96
C ASN A 152 -2.84 -14.18 5.85
N GLU A 153 -2.84 -13.41 6.92
CA GLU A 153 -2.17 -12.11 7.02
C GLU A 153 -1.19 -12.15 8.18
N PHE A 154 0.02 -11.73 7.91
CA PHE A 154 1.07 -11.55 8.89
C PHE A 154 1.53 -10.11 8.90
N PHE A 155 1.56 -9.51 10.07
CA PHE A 155 1.98 -8.13 10.28
C PHE A 155 3.08 -8.09 11.34
N HIS A 156 4.16 -7.41 11.03
CA HIS A 156 5.27 -7.19 11.95
C HIS A 156 5.66 -5.70 11.96
N CYS A 157 5.77 -5.13 13.15
CA CYS A 157 6.07 -3.72 13.39
C CYS A 157 7.31 -3.57 14.28
N HIS A 158 8.25 -2.70 13.89
CA HIS A 158 9.48 -2.37 14.61
C HIS A 158 9.61 -0.89 14.90
#